data_7fa1e7fe8d1b5af2a6f12e7034f49436
#
_entry.id   7fa1e7fe8d1b5af2a6f12e7034f49436
#
_cell.length_a   1.000
_cell.length_b   1.000
_cell.length_c   1.000
_cell.angle_alpha   90.00
_cell.angle_beta   90.00
_cell.angle_gamma   90.00
#
_symmetry.space_group_name_H-M   'P 1'
#
loop_
_entity.id
_entity.type
_entity.pdbx_description
1 polymer ?
#
loop_
_entity_poly.entity_id
_entity_poly.type
_entity_poly.pdbx_seq_one_letter_code
_entity_poly.pdbx_strand_id
1 'polypeptide(L)'
;MKIGIFYICTGKYSIFWKGFFDSCEQFFLPQVEKKYYVFTDASDIQDTNNIKTYYKQSQGFPLDTLLRFDMFIEAEEDSKECDYVFFFNSNMEFKKVVTPEMFLPTVEDNGLLGVLHPGHYYKHNPISLPYEKRKRSTAYIKHTKGETYHYFMGGVNGGTHEAFYRLSHVCSENIKKDLDRNCIAIYHDESHLNRFFHNKKIKILPPSFGFPEGGNIPFEPYIVIRNKMKHGGKYFDKLPTTAYVQRIKRRIKELYRNILWILNF
;
A
#
# COMPACT_ATOMS: atom_id res chain seq x y z
N MET A 1 -7.06 19.28 14.16
CA MET A 1 -6.53 18.04 13.52
C MET A 1 -6.58 18.23 12.01
N LYS A 2 -5.45 17.99 11.36
CA LYS A 2 -5.28 18.08 9.90
C LYS A 2 -4.72 16.76 9.39
N ILE A 3 -5.27 16.25 8.27
CA ILE A 3 -4.89 14.97 7.66
C ILE A 3 -4.23 15.22 6.31
N GLY A 4 -3.02 14.69 6.13
CA GLY A 4 -2.36 14.60 4.84
C GLY A 4 -2.80 13.34 4.08
N ILE A 5 -3.23 13.48 2.83
CA ILE A 5 -3.60 12.39 1.94
C ILE A 5 -2.58 12.31 0.82
N PHE A 6 -1.80 11.23 0.78
CA PHE A 6 -0.90 10.95 -0.32
C PHE A 6 -1.60 10.13 -1.41
N TYR A 7 -1.46 10.59 -2.64
CA TYR A 7 -2.10 9.99 -3.79
C TYR A 7 -1.16 9.98 -4.99
N ILE A 8 -0.96 8.80 -5.60
CA ILE A 8 -0.08 8.65 -6.77
C ILE A 8 -0.94 8.24 -7.96
N CYS A 9 -1.02 9.08 -8.98
CA CYS A 9 -1.82 8.84 -10.19
C CYS A 9 -1.09 9.23 -11.47
N THR A 10 0.03 8.59 -11.74
CA THR A 10 0.80 8.77 -12.97
C THR A 10 0.16 8.07 -14.16
N GLY A 11 0.40 8.55 -15.38
CA GLY A 11 -0.16 8.01 -16.61
C GLY A 11 -1.69 8.02 -16.57
N LYS A 12 -2.30 6.91 -17.01
CA LYS A 12 -3.78 6.82 -17.07
C LYS A 12 -4.47 6.60 -15.72
N TYR A 13 -3.74 6.54 -14.61
CA TYR A 13 -4.34 6.43 -13.30
C TYR A 13 -5.03 7.73 -12.84
N SER A 14 -4.76 8.87 -13.47
CA SER A 14 -5.44 10.15 -13.22
C SER A 14 -6.96 10.07 -13.41
N ILE A 15 -7.46 9.15 -14.24
CA ILE A 15 -8.91 8.92 -14.41
C ILE A 15 -9.67 8.60 -13.12
N PHE A 16 -8.96 8.11 -12.09
CA PHE A 16 -9.55 7.77 -10.80
C PHE A 16 -9.60 8.96 -9.84
N TRP A 17 -8.87 10.05 -10.12
CA TRP A 17 -8.70 11.17 -9.21
C TRP A 17 -10.02 11.77 -8.76
N LYS A 18 -10.88 12.15 -9.71
CA LYS A 18 -12.14 12.81 -9.36
C LYS A 18 -13.01 11.95 -8.44
N GLY A 19 -13.19 10.68 -8.75
CA GLY A 19 -13.99 9.76 -7.92
C GLY A 19 -13.37 9.51 -6.55
N PHE A 20 -12.04 9.44 -6.47
CA PHE A 20 -11.32 9.34 -5.21
C PHE A 20 -11.52 10.62 -4.37
N PHE A 21 -11.23 11.79 -4.93
CA PHE A 21 -11.29 13.06 -4.23
C PHE A 21 -12.70 13.35 -3.70
N ASP A 22 -13.72 13.28 -4.56
CA ASP A 22 -15.11 13.55 -4.19
C ASP A 22 -15.58 12.62 -3.06
N SER A 23 -15.29 11.32 -3.17
CA SER A 23 -15.69 10.35 -2.15
C SER A 23 -14.87 10.47 -0.86
N CYS A 24 -13.59 10.84 -0.94
CA CYS A 24 -12.75 11.11 0.21
C CYS A 24 -13.27 12.31 1.01
N GLU A 25 -13.64 13.42 0.33
CA GLU A 25 -14.23 14.59 0.98
C GLU A 25 -15.56 14.25 1.64
N GLN A 26 -16.39 13.45 0.98
CA GLN A 26 -17.73 13.11 1.46
C GLN A 26 -17.71 12.13 2.64
N PHE A 27 -16.83 11.13 2.62
CA PHE A 27 -16.94 9.97 3.53
C PHE A 27 -15.75 9.77 4.47
N PHE A 28 -14.55 10.24 4.11
CA PHE A 28 -13.39 10.02 4.94
C PHE A 28 -13.19 11.19 5.92
N LEU A 29 -13.46 10.94 7.19
CA LEU A 29 -13.31 11.95 8.25
C LEU A 29 -13.94 13.29 7.83
N PRO A 30 -15.27 13.36 7.53
CA PRO A 30 -15.88 14.47 6.79
C PRO A 30 -15.76 15.82 7.49
N GLN A 31 -15.55 15.86 8.80
CA GLN A 31 -15.40 17.10 9.57
C GLN A 31 -13.95 17.49 9.83
N VAL A 32 -12.98 16.76 9.22
CA VAL A 32 -11.56 16.99 9.43
C VAL A 32 -10.94 17.64 8.20
N GLU A 33 -10.12 18.66 8.42
CA GLU A 33 -9.35 19.31 7.36
C GLU A 33 -8.42 18.31 6.68
N LYS A 34 -8.48 18.23 5.35
CA LYS A 34 -7.63 17.37 4.53
C LYS A 34 -6.78 18.18 3.58
N LYS A 35 -5.51 17.80 3.45
CA LYS A 35 -4.60 18.32 2.43
C LYS A 35 -4.08 17.16 1.59
N TYR A 36 -4.16 17.31 0.28
CA TYR A 36 -3.81 16.28 -0.69
C TYR A 36 -2.44 16.57 -1.29
N TYR A 37 -1.56 15.58 -1.26
CA TYR A 37 -0.24 15.59 -1.87
C TYR A 37 -0.28 14.60 -3.03
N VAL A 38 -0.40 15.14 -4.25
CA VAL A 38 -0.73 14.37 -5.46
C VAL A 38 0.46 14.27 -6.39
N PHE A 39 0.98 13.06 -6.57
CA PHE A 39 2.09 12.77 -7.47
C PHE A 39 1.53 12.32 -8.82
N THR A 40 1.70 13.16 -9.86
CA THR A 40 1.04 12.97 -11.14
C THR A 40 1.80 13.61 -12.31
N ASP A 41 1.57 13.10 -13.52
CA ASP A 41 1.96 13.71 -14.79
C ASP A 41 0.73 14.32 -15.54
N ALA A 42 -0.44 14.27 -14.94
CA ALA A 42 -1.67 14.82 -15.50
C ALA A 42 -1.74 16.34 -15.32
N SER A 43 -1.99 17.07 -16.40
CA SER A 43 -2.06 18.54 -16.39
C SER A 43 -3.38 19.12 -15.90
N ASP A 44 -4.43 18.30 -15.80
CA ASP A 44 -5.76 18.66 -15.34
C ASP A 44 -5.93 18.57 -13.81
N ILE A 45 -4.94 18.06 -13.10
CA ILE A 45 -4.87 18.09 -11.63
C ILE A 45 -3.91 19.20 -11.23
N GLN A 46 -4.44 20.27 -10.64
CA GLN A 46 -3.68 21.48 -10.32
C GLN A 46 -3.69 21.78 -8.83
N ASP A 47 -2.74 22.59 -8.41
CA ASP A 47 -2.67 23.12 -7.06
C ASP A 47 -3.91 23.94 -6.71
N THR A 48 -4.38 23.73 -5.48
CA THR A 48 -5.45 24.53 -4.86
C THR A 48 -5.07 24.81 -3.40
N ASN A 49 -5.99 25.38 -2.64
CA ASN A 49 -5.74 25.61 -1.21
C ASN A 49 -5.48 24.33 -0.42
N ASN A 50 -6.09 23.20 -0.84
CA ASN A 50 -5.96 21.91 -0.16
C ASN A 50 -5.31 20.79 -1.03
N ILE A 51 -4.88 21.10 -2.25
CA ILE A 51 -4.18 20.18 -3.15
C ILE A 51 -2.82 20.76 -3.48
N LYS A 52 -1.76 19.99 -3.25
CA LYS A 52 -0.41 20.26 -3.74
C LYS A 52 0.02 19.16 -4.68
N THR A 53 0.42 19.51 -5.89
CA THR A 53 0.86 18.55 -6.90
C THR A 53 2.37 18.47 -6.98
N TYR A 54 2.86 17.27 -7.26
CA TYR A 54 4.28 16.96 -7.56
C TYR A 54 4.33 16.30 -8.93
N TYR A 55 5.02 16.92 -9.86
CA TYR A 55 5.17 16.32 -11.18
C TYR A 55 5.99 15.03 -11.11
N LYS A 56 5.38 13.92 -11.52
CA LYS A 56 6.03 12.61 -11.62
C LYS A 56 5.61 11.92 -12.90
N GLN A 57 6.56 11.70 -13.79
CA GLN A 57 6.34 10.89 -14.98
C GLN A 57 6.30 9.41 -14.61
N SER A 58 5.37 8.66 -15.19
CA SER A 58 5.34 7.21 -15.04
C SER A 58 6.62 6.56 -15.55
N GLN A 59 7.25 5.75 -14.72
CA GLN A 59 8.43 4.93 -15.06
C GLN A 59 8.04 3.49 -15.43
N GLY A 60 6.75 3.18 -15.34
CA GLY A 60 6.23 1.84 -15.57
C GLY A 60 6.39 0.91 -14.37
N PHE A 61 5.73 -0.24 -14.49
CA PHE A 61 5.81 -1.29 -13.46
C PHE A 61 7.16 -2.03 -13.55
N PRO A 62 7.86 -2.29 -12.45
CA PRO A 62 7.42 -2.09 -11.05
C PRO A 62 7.84 -0.76 -10.40
N LEU A 63 8.54 0.13 -11.10
CA LEU A 63 9.18 1.30 -10.50
C LEU A 63 8.17 2.30 -9.92
N ASP A 64 7.03 2.51 -10.57
CA ASP A 64 5.97 3.40 -10.08
C ASP A 64 5.42 2.99 -8.70
N THR A 65 5.50 1.70 -8.36
CA THR A 65 5.09 1.21 -7.04
C THR A 65 6.27 1.10 -6.08
N LEU A 66 7.41 0.62 -6.58
CA LEU A 66 8.59 0.36 -5.77
C LEU A 66 9.15 1.65 -5.13
N LEU A 67 9.14 2.76 -5.89
CA LEU A 67 9.75 4.03 -5.48
C LEU A 67 8.77 4.99 -4.78
N ARG A 68 7.58 4.53 -4.37
CA ARG A 68 6.58 5.39 -3.74
C ARG A 68 7.03 6.04 -2.43
N PHE A 69 7.89 5.36 -1.67
CA PHE A 69 8.40 5.91 -0.41
C PHE A 69 9.33 7.12 -0.64
N ASP A 70 10.06 7.16 -1.76
CA ASP A 70 10.82 8.35 -2.14
C ASP A 70 9.90 9.53 -2.48
N MET A 71 8.76 9.26 -3.15
CA MET A 71 7.75 10.29 -3.40
C MET A 71 7.17 10.83 -2.09
N PHE A 72 6.89 9.96 -1.11
CA PHE A 72 6.38 10.41 0.19
C PHE A 72 7.39 11.32 0.91
N ILE A 73 8.67 10.95 0.93
CA ILE A 73 9.75 11.73 1.55
C ILE A 73 9.89 13.11 0.89
N GLU A 74 9.67 13.24 -0.41
CA GLU A 74 9.71 14.52 -1.13
C GLU A 74 8.69 15.53 -0.58
N ALA A 75 7.57 15.06 -0.04
CA ALA A 75 6.53 15.92 0.53
C ALA A 75 6.61 16.07 2.07
N GLU A 76 7.70 15.65 2.70
CA GLU A 76 7.83 15.64 4.16
C GLU A 76 7.67 17.03 4.76
N GLU A 77 8.43 17.99 4.28
CA GLU A 77 8.38 19.38 4.77
C GLU A 77 7.02 20.04 4.51
N ASP A 78 6.42 19.76 3.33
CA ASP A 78 5.13 20.33 2.96
C ASP A 78 3.96 19.78 3.79
N SER A 79 4.12 18.58 4.33
CA SER A 79 3.09 17.89 5.12
C SER A 79 3.29 18.01 6.64
N LYS A 80 4.31 18.74 7.10
CA LYS A 80 4.63 18.83 8.54
C LYS A 80 3.54 19.44 9.42
N GLU A 81 2.61 20.17 8.83
CA GLU A 81 1.43 20.71 9.51
C GLU A 81 0.34 19.65 9.74
N CYS A 82 0.44 18.46 9.13
CA CYS A 82 -0.53 17.39 9.28
C CYS A 82 -0.25 16.56 10.53
N ASP A 83 -1.27 16.32 11.34
CA ASP A 83 -1.18 15.43 12.51
C ASP A 83 -1.00 13.98 12.10
N TYR A 84 -1.68 13.59 11.02
CA TYR A 84 -1.64 12.26 10.43
C TYR A 84 -1.45 12.34 8.92
N VAL A 85 -0.81 11.31 8.38
CA VAL A 85 -0.59 11.17 6.93
C VAL A 85 -0.98 9.76 6.50
N PHE A 86 -1.77 9.64 5.42
CA PHE A 86 -2.24 8.37 4.88
C PHE A 86 -2.05 8.30 3.38
N PHE A 87 -1.57 7.15 2.92
CA PHE A 87 -1.52 6.81 1.51
C PHE A 87 -2.71 5.95 1.11
N PHE A 88 -3.30 6.28 -0.02
CA PHE A 88 -4.34 5.48 -0.69
C PHE A 88 -3.97 5.23 -2.15
N ASN A 89 -4.13 3.99 -2.61
CA ASN A 89 -3.98 3.68 -4.04
C ASN A 89 -4.99 4.45 -4.90
N SER A 90 -4.55 4.83 -6.10
CA SER A 90 -5.34 5.65 -7.03
C SER A 90 -6.72 5.10 -7.36
N ASN A 91 -6.88 3.79 -7.44
CA ASN A 91 -8.17 3.17 -7.77
C ASN A 91 -9.05 2.88 -6.54
N MET A 92 -8.89 3.64 -5.47
CA MET A 92 -9.77 3.55 -4.30
C MET A 92 -10.91 4.55 -4.36
N GLU A 93 -12.02 4.19 -3.71
CA GLU A 93 -13.21 5.02 -3.59
C GLU A 93 -13.88 4.75 -2.24
N PHE A 94 -14.22 5.81 -1.51
CA PHE A 94 -14.90 5.70 -0.23
C PHE A 94 -16.39 5.52 -0.46
N LYS A 95 -17.02 4.60 0.29
CA LYS A 95 -18.45 4.25 0.11
C LYS A 95 -19.31 4.55 1.34
N LYS A 96 -18.68 4.68 2.50
CA LYS A 96 -19.35 4.91 3.79
C LYS A 96 -18.51 5.83 4.65
N VAL A 97 -19.17 6.51 5.58
CA VAL A 97 -18.49 7.39 6.53
C VAL A 97 -17.49 6.60 7.37
N VAL A 98 -16.25 7.07 7.34
CA VAL A 98 -15.15 6.59 8.18
C VAL A 98 -14.90 7.64 9.25
N THR A 99 -15.03 7.23 10.51
CA THR A 99 -14.80 8.15 11.66
C THR A 99 -13.36 8.06 12.18
N PRO A 100 -12.88 9.06 12.94
CA PRO A 100 -11.56 9.02 13.57
C PRO A 100 -11.34 7.77 14.43
N GLU A 101 -12.31 7.38 15.24
CA GLU A 101 -12.22 6.23 16.14
C GLU A 101 -12.04 4.91 15.39
N MET A 102 -12.69 4.81 14.22
CA MET A 102 -12.58 3.62 13.35
C MET A 102 -11.18 3.52 12.73
N PHE A 103 -10.60 4.64 12.33
CA PHE A 103 -9.48 4.63 11.40
C PHE A 103 -8.15 5.07 12.04
N LEU A 104 -8.14 6.15 12.82
CA LEU A 104 -6.88 6.72 13.30
C LEU A 104 -6.15 5.80 14.29
N PRO A 105 -4.83 5.58 14.12
CA PRO A 105 -4.04 4.84 15.11
C PRO A 105 -3.80 5.70 16.35
N THR A 106 -3.60 5.03 17.48
CA THR A 106 -3.27 5.64 18.76
C THR A 106 -1.76 5.58 19.06
N VAL A 107 -1.33 6.17 20.14
CA VAL A 107 0.04 6.04 20.66
C VAL A 107 0.36 4.57 20.97
N GLU A 108 -0.61 3.81 21.45
CA GLU A 108 -0.48 2.39 21.75
C GLU A 108 -0.24 1.53 20.49
N ASP A 109 -0.66 2.02 19.32
CA ASP A 109 -0.40 1.44 18.01
C ASP A 109 0.93 1.94 17.40
N ASN A 110 1.82 2.55 18.18
CA ASN A 110 3.01 3.24 17.70
C ASN A 110 2.71 4.30 16.61
N GLY A 111 1.50 4.85 16.62
CA GLY A 111 1.04 5.85 15.67
C GLY A 111 0.88 5.33 14.24
N LEU A 112 0.81 4.02 14.00
CA LEU A 112 0.75 3.41 12.67
C LEU A 112 -0.49 2.56 12.48
N LEU A 113 -0.96 2.47 11.23
CA LEU A 113 -1.98 1.52 10.80
C LEU A 113 -1.60 0.75 9.54
N GLY A 114 -2.17 -0.44 9.42
CA GLY A 114 -2.14 -1.25 8.21
C GLY A 114 -3.47 -1.95 7.99
N VAL A 115 -3.86 -2.12 6.73
CA VAL A 115 -5.08 -2.83 6.34
C VAL A 115 -4.74 -4.27 5.97
N LEU A 116 -5.41 -5.25 6.55
CA LEU A 116 -5.24 -6.66 6.19
C LEU A 116 -5.58 -6.86 4.71
N HIS A 117 -4.69 -7.57 4.01
CA HIS A 117 -4.87 -7.80 2.58
C HIS A 117 -6.09 -8.69 2.30
N PRO A 118 -7.07 -8.27 1.47
CA PRO A 118 -8.33 -8.97 1.27
C PRO A 118 -8.18 -10.40 0.74
N GLY A 119 -7.10 -10.72 0.05
CA GLY A 119 -6.79 -12.08 -0.41
C GLY A 119 -6.07 -12.96 0.62
N HIS A 120 -5.73 -12.42 1.79
CA HIS A 120 -4.88 -13.11 2.77
C HIS A 120 -5.33 -13.00 4.23
N TYR A 121 -6.34 -12.19 4.55
CA TYR A 121 -6.81 -11.93 5.92
C TYR A 121 -7.19 -13.20 6.70
N TYR A 122 -7.66 -14.24 6.00
CA TYR A 122 -8.10 -15.52 6.59
C TYR A 122 -6.97 -16.54 6.74
N LYS A 123 -5.75 -16.22 6.31
CA LYS A 123 -4.60 -17.12 6.32
C LYS A 123 -3.84 -16.95 7.63
N HIS A 124 -3.78 -18.03 8.40
CA HIS A 124 -3.07 -18.08 9.68
C HIS A 124 -1.71 -18.78 9.57
N ASN A 125 -1.52 -19.60 8.52
CA ASN A 125 -0.25 -20.25 8.27
C ASN A 125 0.70 -19.30 7.52
N PRO A 126 1.84 -18.90 8.11
CA PRO A 126 2.76 -17.96 7.51
C PRO A 126 3.37 -18.43 6.18
N ILE A 127 3.42 -19.76 5.93
CA ILE A 127 3.88 -20.33 4.65
C ILE A 127 2.99 -19.88 3.49
N SER A 128 1.69 -19.74 3.75
CA SER A 128 0.70 -19.32 2.75
C SER A 128 0.64 -17.82 2.51
N LEU A 129 1.34 -17.04 3.34
CA LEU A 129 1.44 -15.59 3.20
C LEU A 129 2.54 -15.22 2.21
N PRO A 130 2.32 -14.17 1.39
CA PRO A 130 3.23 -13.81 0.31
C PRO A 130 4.43 -12.96 0.77
N TYR A 131 5.04 -13.32 1.90
CA TYR A 131 6.22 -12.65 2.41
C TYR A 131 7.45 -12.81 1.51
N GLU A 132 8.37 -11.86 1.57
CA GLU A 132 9.69 -12.02 1.00
C GLU A 132 10.49 -13.06 1.82
N LYS A 133 10.84 -14.16 1.18
CA LYS A 133 11.52 -15.32 1.80
C LYS A 133 12.97 -15.48 1.35
N ARG A 134 13.48 -14.53 0.56
CA ARG A 134 14.87 -14.55 0.08
C ARG A 134 15.74 -13.72 1.01
N LYS A 135 16.73 -14.35 1.66
CA LYS A 135 17.66 -13.68 2.60
C LYS A 135 18.45 -12.51 1.99
N ARG A 136 18.61 -12.49 0.66
CA ARG A 136 19.33 -11.42 -0.05
C ARG A 136 18.56 -10.10 -0.08
N SER A 137 17.23 -10.12 0.10
CA SER A 137 16.41 -8.91 0.15
C SER A 137 16.34 -8.37 1.57
N THR A 138 16.37 -7.06 1.72
CA THR A 138 16.14 -6.37 2.99
C THR A 138 14.70 -6.50 3.48
N ALA A 139 13.76 -6.85 2.57
CA ALA A 139 12.38 -7.17 2.92
C ALA A 139 12.20 -8.59 3.49
N TYR A 140 13.27 -9.37 3.62
CA TYR A 140 13.21 -10.73 4.16
C TYR A 140 12.59 -10.76 5.56
N ILE A 141 11.58 -11.62 5.73
CA ILE A 141 10.99 -11.92 7.04
C ILE A 141 11.44 -13.32 7.43
N LYS A 142 12.14 -13.42 8.57
CA LYS A 142 12.56 -14.71 9.11
C LYS A 142 11.36 -15.48 9.66
N HIS A 143 11.31 -16.79 9.40
CA HIS A 143 10.34 -17.66 10.07
C HIS A 143 10.72 -17.83 11.55
N THR A 144 9.75 -17.58 12.42
CA THR A 144 9.88 -17.79 13.87
C THR A 144 8.67 -18.61 14.35
N LYS A 145 8.94 -19.71 15.04
CA LYS A 145 7.88 -20.57 15.57
C LYS A 145 7.11 -19.83 16.69
N GLY A 146 5.79 -19.89 16.64
CA GLY A 146 4.92 -19.30 17.67
C GLY A 146 4.58 -17.82 17.45
N GLU A 147 5.13 -17.16 16.44
CA GLU A 147 4.72 -15.79 16.09
C GLU A 147 3.37 -15.75 15.36
N THR A 148 2.65 -14.65 15.57
CA THR A 148 1.44 -14.32 14.80
C THR A 148 1.82 -13.51 13.58
N TYR A 149 1.33 -13.93 12.42
CA TYR A 149 1.64 -13.31 11.14
C TYR A 149 0.41 -12.67 10.52
N HIS A 150 0.55 -11.41 10.11
CA HIS A 150 -0.46 -10.63 9.38
C HIS A 150 0.13 -10.11 8.08
N TYR A 151 -0.61 -10.21 6.99
CA TYR A 151 -0.18 -9.64 5.72
C TYR A 151 -1.03 -8.42 5.38
N PHE A 152 -0.35 -7.29 5.26
CA PHE A 152 -0.96 -5.99 4.99
C PHE A 152 -0.86 -5.64 3.51
N MET A 153 -1.93 -5.05 2.98
CA MET A 153 -1.92 -4.53 1.61
C MET A 153 -1.12 -3.23 1.53
N GLY A 154 -0.38 -3.04 0.44
CA GLY A 154 0.38 -1.82 0.20
C GLY A 154 -0.48 -0.61 -0.17
N GLY A 155 -1.75 -0.83 -0.48
CA GLY A 155 -2.61 0.21 -1.03
C GLY A 155 -3.25 1.15 -0.01
N VAL A 156 -3.24 0.82 1.29
CA VAL A 156 -3.65 1.71 2.39
C VAL A 156 -2.69 1.52 3.55
N ASN A 157 -2.01 2.58 3.92
CA ASN A 157 -1.15 2.63 5.10
C ASN A 157 -0.95 4.08 5.54
N GLY A 158 -0.47 4.27 6.75
CA GLY A 158 -0.21 5.61 7.28
C GLY A 158 -0.17 5.63 8.79
N GLY A 159 -0.27 6.85 9.33
CA GLY A 159 -0.22 7.04 10.77
C GLY A 159 0.00 8.50 11.15
N THR A 160 0.50 8.75 12.37
CA THR A 160 0.99 10.07 12.73
C THR A 160 2.10 10.50 11.76
N HIS A 161 2.24 11.81 11.54
CA HIS A 161 3.26 12.35 10.64
C HIS A 161 4.64 11.72 10.91
N GLU A 162 5.12 11.78 12.14
CA GLU A 162 6.42 11.22 12.53
C GLU A 162 6.54 9.72 12.24
N ALA A 163 5.51 8.94 12.57
CA ALA A 163 5.54 7.48 12.39
C ALA A 163 5.51 7.08 10.92
N PHE A 164 4.75 7.80 10.08
CA PHE A 164 4.68 7.58 8.64
C PHE A 164 6.02 7.90 7.95
N TYR A 165 6.69 9.00 8.33
CA TYR A 165 7.98 9.32 7.73
C TYR A 165 9.10 8.41 8.20
N ARG A 166 9.08 7.98 9.46
CA ARG A 166 10.00 6.92 9.92
C ARG A 166 9.82 5.63 9.10
N LEU A 167 8.59 5.22 8.80
CA LEU A 167 8.29 4.10 7.91
C LEU A 167 8.83 4.35 6.50
N SER A 168 8.56 5.53 5.95
CA SER A 168 8.93 5.89 4.57
C SER A 168 10.45 5.90 4.37
N HIS A 169 11.19 6.52 5.28
CA HIS A 169 12.66 6.54 5.23
C HIS A 169 13.26 5.14 5.30
N VAL A 170 12.79 4.31 6.25
CA VAL A 170 13.30 2.93 6.40
C VAL A 170 12.98 2.08 5.16
N CYS A 171 11.77 2.18 4.61
CA CYS A 171 11.40 1.44 3.42
C CYS A 171 12.18 1.91 2.18
N SER A 172 12.32 3.23 1.98
CA SER A 172 13.12 3.81 0.88
C SER A 172 14.57 3.35 0.94
N GLU A 173 15.22 3.48 2.10
CA GLU A 173 16.61 3.04 2.29
C GLU A 173 16.79 1.54 1.99
N ASN A 174 15.87 0.71 2.48
CA ASN A 174 15.92 -0.72 2.24
C ASN A 174 15.72 -1.08 0.77
N ILE A 175 14.82 -0.39 0.07
CA ILE A 175 14.63 -0.56 -1.37
C ILE A 175 15.89 -0.19 -2.14
N LYS A 176 16.54 0.93 -1.80
CA LYS A 176 17.81 1.35 -2.43
C LYS A 176 18.90 0.30 -2.24
N LYS A 177 19.07 -0.22 -1.01
CA LYS A 177 20.01 -1.30 -0.72
C LYS A 177 19.71 -2.57 -1.54
N ASP A 178 18.45 -2.90 -1.75
CA ASP A 178 18.08 -4.04 -2.59
C ASP A 178 18.38 -3.77 -4.07
N LEU A 179 18.08 -2.59 -4.58
CA LEU A 179 18.38 -2.20 -5.96
C LEU A 179 19.88 -2.21 -6.26
N ASP A 180 20.73 -1.73 -5.36
CA ASP A 180 22.20 -1.78 -5.47
C ASP A 180 22.74 -3.20 -5.59
N ARG A 181 21.99 -4.18 -5.07
CA ARG A 181 22.30 -5.61 -5.15
C ARG A 181 21.56 -6.34 -6.28
N ASN A 182 20.97 -5.59 -7.22
CA ASN A 182 20.09 -6.15 -8.28
C ASN A 182 19.01 -7.06 -7.70
N CYS A 183 18.40 -6.68 -6.59
CA CYS A 183 17.32 -7.38 -5.93
C CYS A 183 16.06 -6.53 -5.92
N ILE A 184 14.96 -7.08 -6.39
CA ILE A 184 13.63 -6.51 -6.23
C ILE A 184 12.83 -7.49 -5.41
N ALA A 185 12.23 -7.03 -4.30
CA ALA A 185 11.38 -7.84 -3.45
C ALA A 185 10.14 -8.36 -4.21
N ILE A 186 9.62 -9.53 -3.83
CA ILE A 186 8.62 -10.27 -4.61
C ILE A 186 7.33 -9.49 -4.87
N TYR A 187 6.91 -8.66 -3.91
CA TYR A 187 5.77 -7.74 -4.01
C TYR A 187 6.22 -6.29 -3.81
N HIS A 188 7.40 -5.97 -4.34
CA HIS A 188 7.94 -4.61 -4.42
C HIS A 188 7.87 -3.86 -3.07
N ASP A 189 7.27 -2.68 -3.08
CA ASP A 189 7.03 -1.84 -1.90
C ASP A 189 6.22 -2.52 -0.79
N GLU A 190 5.21 -3.32 -1.15
CA GLU A 190 4.38 -4.05 -0.19
C GLU A 190 5.19 -5.06 0.64
N SER A 191 6.23 -5.66 0.05
CA SER A 191 7.14 -6.55 0.79
C SER A 191 7.93 -5.78 1.85
N HIS A 192 8.42 -4.57 1.53
CA HIS A 192 9.14 -3.72 2.48
C HIS A 192 8.22 -3.16 3.56
N LEU A 193 6.98 -2.78 3.21
CA LEU A 193 5.95 -2.39 4.17
C LEU A 193 5.69 -3.51 5.18
N ASN A 194 5.45 -4.73 4.70
CA ASN A 194 5.19 -5.89 5.56
C ASN A 194 6.41 -6.22 6.43
N ARG A 195 7.65 -6.07 5.91
CA ARG A 195 8.87 -6.21 6.70
C ARG A 195 8.97 -5.15 7.80
N PHE A 196 8.57 -3.92 7.51
CA PHE A 196 8.57 -2.84 8.50
C PHE A 196 7.53 -3.08 9.61
N PHE A 197 6.33 -3.55 9.26
CA PHE A 197 5.26 -3.84 10.22
C PHE A 197 5.48 -5.11 11.03
N HIS A 198 6.29 -6.05 10.51
CA HIS A 198 6.55 -7.32 11.18
C HIS A 198 7.07 -7.10 12.61
N ASN A 199 6.41 -7.75 13.57
CA ASN A 199 6.69 -7.66 15.01
C ASN A 199 6.53 -6.26 15.62
N LYS A 200 5.76 -5.37 14.97
CA LYS A 200 5.36 -4.09 15.56
C LYS A 200 3.91 -4.11 15.98
N LYS A 201 3.60 -3.44 17.08
CA LYS A 201 2.23 -3.15 17.47
C LYS A 201 1.76 -1.98 16.61
N ILE A 202 0.77 -2.22 15.76
CA ILE A 202 0.13 -1.21 14.88
C ILE A 202 -1.38 -1.41 14.93
N LYS A 203 -2.15 -0.38 14.57
CA LYS A 203 -3.60 -0.55 14.38
C LYS A 203 -3.86 -1.42 13.16
N ILE A 204 -4.48 -2.58 13.37
CA ILE A 204 -4.83 -3.53 12.32
C ILE A 204 -6.26 -3.28 11.88
N LEU A 205 -6.42 -2.83 10.63
CA LEU A 205 -7.74 -2.61 10.03
C LEU A 205 -8.17 -3.83 9.18
N PRO A 206 -9.46 -4.18 9.22
CA PRO A 206 -10.00 -5.28 8.42
C PRO A 206 -10.03 -4.93 6.92
N PRO A 207 -10.26 -5.92 6.02
CA PRO A 207 -10.45 -5.71 4.59
C PRO A 207 -11.60 -4.78 4.19
N SER A 208 -12.44 -4.36 5.12
CA SER A 208 -13.44 -3.30 4.93
C SER A 208 -12.86 -2.01 4.36
N PHE A 209 -11.60 -1.70 4.72
CA PHE A 209 -10.87 -0.51 4.29
C PHE A 209 -9.98 -0.73 3.05
N GLY A 210 -10.18 -1.83 2.37
CA GLY A 210 -9.52 -2.22 1.11
C GLY A 210 -10.32 -3.31 0.42
N PHE A 211 -11.64 -3.11 0.32
CA PHE A 211 -12.59 -4.09 -0.18
C PHE A 211 -12.53 -4.20 -1.72
N PRO A 212 -12.28 -5.38 -2.32
CA PRO A 212 -12.24 -5.51 -3.77
C PRO A 212 -13.63 -5.28 -4.40
N GLU A 213 -13.73 -4.43 -5.41
CA GLU A 213 -14.98 -4.23 -6.15
C GLU A 213 -15.52 -5.56 -6.71
N GLY A 214 -16.75 -5.90 -6.33
CA GLY A 214 -17.39 -7.18 -6.68
C GLY A 214 -16.82 -8.38 -5.91
N GLY A 215 -16.01 -8.15 -4.89
CA GLY A 215 -15.51 -9.20 -4.01
C GLY A 215 -16.62 -9.82 -3.16
N ASN A 216 -16.48 -11.11 -2.85
CA ASN A 216 -17.35 -11.82 -1.92
C ASN A 216 -16.54 -12.20 -0.68
N ILE A 217 -16.37 -11.23 0.24
CA ILE A 217 -15.69 -11.43 1.53
C ILE A 217 -16.63 -10.93 2.64
N PRO A 218 -16.58 -11.49 3.87
CA PRO A 218 -17.55 -11.24 4.95
C PRO A 218 -17.24 -9.92 5.69
N PHE A 219 -17.08 -8.83 4.94
CA PHE A 219 -16.81 -7.49 5.47
C PHE A 219 -17.70 -6.45 4.79
N GLU A 220 -18.04 -5.43 5.53
CA GLU A 220 -18.73 -4.28 4.98
C GLU A 220 -17.74 -3.37 4.24
N PRO A 221 -18.03 -2.93 3.00
CA PRO A 221 -17.13 -2.08 2.23
C PRO A 221 -17.21 -0.61 2.68
N TYR A 222 -16.17 -0.14 3.38
CA TYR A 222 -15.97 1.29 3.68
C TYR A 222 -15.13 1.97 2.59
N ILE A 223 -14.01 1.33 2.19
CA ILE A 223 -13.14 1.80 1.10
C ILE A 223 -13.03 0.67 0.09
N VAL A 224 -13.40 0.93 -1.15
CA VAL A 224 -13.45 -0.06 -2.24
C VAL A 224 -12.27 0.12 -3.18
N ILE A 225 -11.59 -0.99 -3.52
CA ILE A 225 -10.59 -1.06 -4.59
C ILE A 225 -11.33 -1.28 -5.91
N ARG A 226 -11.48 -0.23 -6.70
CA ARG A 226 -12.17 -0.28 -7.98
C ARG A 226 -11.45 -1.18 -8.98
N ASN A 227 -12.20 -1.92 -9.77
CA ASN A 227 -11.64 -2.77 -10.81
C ASN A 227 -11.14 -1.92 -11.99
N LYS A 228 -9.81 -1.84 -12.13
CA LYS A 228 -9.14 -1.04 -13.16
C LYS A 228 -9.63 -1.35 -14.58
N MET A 229 -9.91 -2.61 -14.86
CA MET A 229 -10.41 -3.07 -16.18
C MET A 229 -11.79 -2.51 -16.50
N LYS A 230 -12.70 -2.47 -15.50
CA LYS A 230 -14.04 -1.90 -15.67
C LYS A 230 -14.01 -0.40 -15.90
N HIS A 231 -13.09 0.32 -15.27
CA HIS A 231 -13.05 1.78 -15.24
C HIS A 231 -12.03 2.40 -16.19
N GLY A 232 -10.93 1.68 -16.51
CA GLY A 232 -9.85 2.16 -17.36
C GLY A 232 -9.71 1.42 -18.70
N GLY A 233 -10.54 0.40 -18.94
CA GLY A 233 -10.59 -0.34 -20.19
C GLY A 233 -9.29 -1.05 -20.55
N LYS A 234 -9.05 -1.20 -21.84
CA LYS A 234 -7.92 -1.98 -22.41
C LYS A 234 -6.53 -1.54 -21.94
N TYR A 235 -6.37 -0.31 -21.49
CA TYR A 235 -5.07 0.15 -20.97
C TYR A 235 -4.59 -0.67 -19.76
N PHE A 236 -5.53 -1.16 -18.96
CA PHE A 236 -5.24 -1.97 -17.78
C PHE A 236 -5.36 -3.47 -18.05
N ASP A 237 -5.60 -3.87 -19.31
CA ASP A 237 -5.65 -5.28 -19.69
C ASP A 237 -4.32 -5.94 -19.32
N LYS A 238 -4.40 -7.03 -18.59
CA LYS A 238 -3.21 -7.84 -18.30
C LYS A 238 -2.68 -8.43 -19.58
N LEU A 239 -1.37 -8.35 -19.78
CA LEU A 239 -0.68 -9.15 -20.78
C LEU A 239 -1.12 -10.62 -20.67
N PRO A 240 -1.25 -11.35 -21.80
CA PRO A 240 -1.74 -12.74 -21.81
C PRO A 240 -1.04 -13.56 -20.72
N THR A 241 -1.84 -14.27 -19.96
CA THR A 241 -1.35 -15.10 -18.87
C THR A 241 -0.32 -16.08 -19.37
N THR A 242 0.88 -16.00 -18.84
CA THR A 242 1.99 -16.92 -19.10
C THR A 242 1.53 -18.37 -19.11
N ALA A 243 2.04 -19.13 -20.09
CA ALA A 243 1.67 -20.51 -20.34
C ALA A 243 1.68 -21.38 -19.06
N TYR A 244 0.82 -22.39 -19.02
CA TYR A 244 0.66 -23.37 -17.93
C TYR A 244 1.98 -23.87 -17.34
N VAL A 245 2.98 -24.14 -18.20
CA VAL A 245 4.33 -24.57 -17.79
C VAL A 245 5.04 -23.54 -16.91
N GLN A 246 4.89 -22.24 -17.17
CA GLN A 246 5.50 -21.19 -16.35
C GLN A 246 4.82 -21.08 -14.98
N ARG A 247 3.50 -21.36 -14.90
CA ARG A 247 2.78 -21.43 -13.63
C ARG A 247 3.27 -22.58 -12.77
N ILE A 248 3.51 -23.77 -13.37
CA ILE A 248 4.05 -24.94 -12.66
C ILE A 248 5.46 -24.63 -12.17
N LYS A 249 6.36 -24.14 -13.03
CA LYS A 249 7.73 -23.76 -12.64
C LYS A 249 7.74 -22.75 -11.49
N ARG A 250 6.83 -21.77 -11.53
CA ARG A 250 6.68 -20.79 -10.45
C ARG A 250 6.24 -21.45 -9.14
N ARG A 251 5.26 -22.37 -9.16
CA ARG A 251 4.79 -23.11 -7.97
C ARG A 251 5.89 -23.98 -7.35
N ILE A 252 6.65 -24.69 -8.16
CA ILE A 252 7.78 -25.53 -7.70
C ILE A 252 8.83 -24.63 -7.02
N LYS A 253 9.20 -23.51 -7.64
CA LYS A 253 10.16 -22.56 -7.09
C LYS A 253 9.67 -21.93 -5.78
N GLU A 254 8.37 -21.70 -5.68
CA GLU A 254 7.72 -21.17 -4.48
C GLU A 254 7.71 -22.20 -3.34
N LEU A 255 7.42 -23.46 -3.65
CA LEU A 255 7.48 -24.58 -2.69
C LEU A 255 8.88 -24.74 -2.14
N TYR A 256 9.90 -24.76 -3.00
CA TYR A 256 11.30 -24.84 -2.58
C TYR A 256 11.70 -23.69 -1.64
N ARG A 257 11.32 -22.45 -1.99
CA ARG A 257 11.56 -21.28 -1.11
C ARG A 257 10.86 -21.40 0.24
N ASN A 258 9.64 -21.95 0.26
CA ASN A 258 8.91 -22.17 1.50
C ASN A 258 9.62 -23.18 2.41
N ILE A 259 10.14 -24.28 1.84
CA ILE A 259 10.92 -25.29 2.57
C ILE A 259 12.16 -24.65 3.20
N LEU A 260 12.95 -23.93 2.40
CA LEU A 260 14.15 -23.26 2.91
C LEU A 260 13.81 -22.22 3.99
N TRP A 261 12.71 -21.50 3.84
CA TRP A 261 12.27 -20.51 4.81
C TRP A 261 11.87 -21.14 6.16
N ILE A 262 11.18 -22.29 6.13
CA ILE A 262 10.80 -23.05 7.34
C ILE A 262 12.04 -23.56 8.04
N LEU A 263 12.99 -24.08 7.29
CA LEU A 263 14.25 -24.63 7.81
C LEU A 263 15.25 -23.55 8.23
N ASN A 264 14.92 -22.26 7.99
CA ASN A 264 15.81 -21.13 8.27
C ASN A 264 17.18 -21.16 7.54
N PHE A 265 17.25 -21.83 6.38
CA PHE A 265 18.43 -21.88 5.53
C PHE A 265 18.64 -20.61 4.69
#